data_6b2801cc2a3ce3911d9add341e2da970
#
_entry.id   6b2801cc2a3ce3911d9add341e2da970
#
_cell.length_a   1.000
_cell.length_b   1.000
_cell.length_c   1.000
_cell.angle_alpha   90.00
_cell.angle_beta   90.00
_cell.angle_gamma   90.00
#
_symmetry.space_group_name_H-M   'P 1'
#
loop_
_entity.id
_entity.type
_entity.pdbx_description
1 polymer ?
#
loop_
_entity_poly.entity_id
_entity_poly.type
_entity_poly.pdbx_seq_one_letter_code
_entity_poly.pdbx_strand_id
1 'polypeptide(L)'
;GRQPHIQLGLHLILLAVILFIGGFSVYRLVKWNQGTKLEKIDPNEDTSEFDIETNDMIIPMDSSRLEGHEDDGVTTILCLGNNPFADDRSGDGLASLIAAKTNSAVYDCSFPDSSAACRYAIYNPEYTKDHFNLYYVVESLRSGDLTAINSIAGDEPDPRYQEAVDVMKTVDMSKVDILIIMYDSTDYNNGTPSDNPD
;
A
#
# COMPACT_ATOMS: atom_id res chain seq x y z
N GLY A 1 49.00 -45.92 -3.38
CA GLY A 1 47.71 -45.96 -2.71
C GLY A 1 47.60 -44.82 -1.70
N ARG A 2 46.61 -43.93 -1.86
CA ARG A 2 46.31 -42.88 -0.88
C ARG A 2 45.86 -43.55 0.41
N GLN A 3 46.44 -43.11 1.52
CA GLN A 3 46.21 -43.71 2.84
C GLN A 3 44.75 -43.59 3.26
N PRO A 4 44.04 -44.66 3.60
CA PRO A 4 42.62 -44.67 3.93
C PRO A 4 42.28 -43.78 5.14
N HIS A 5 43.24 -43.51 6.03
CA HIS A 5 43.07 -42.65 7.20
C HIS A 5 42.87 -41.17 6.88
N ILE A 6 43.45 -40.66 5.78
CA ILE A 6 43.29 -39.28 5.35
C ILE A 6 41.87 -39.07 4.78
N GLN A 7 41.37 -40.06 4.03
CA GLN A 7 39.99 -39.98 3.51
C GLN A 7 38.96 -40.06 4.63
N LEU A 8 39.15 -40.91 5.61
CA LEU A 8 38.26 -41.01 6.76
C LEU A 8 38.22 -39.71 7.56
N GLY A 9 39.41 -39.09 7.81
CA GLY A 9 39.48 -37.81 8.48
C GLY A 9 38.75 -36.68 7.75
N LEU A 10 38.88 -36.64 6.41
CA LEU A 10 38.18 -35.64 5.59
C LEU A 10 36.67 -35.81 5.64
N HIS A 11 36.16 -37.05 5.62
CA HIS A 11 34.73 -37.33 5.71
C HIS A 11 34.15 -36.95 7.11
N LEU A 12 34.92 -37.19 8.16
CA LEU A 12 34.50 -36.80 9.52
C LEU A 12 34.43 -35.27 9.68
N ILE A 13 35.41 -34.55 9.11
CA ILE A 13 35.38 -33.09 9.11
C ILE A 13 34.16 -32.56 8.32
N LEU A 14 33.93 -33.11 7.13
CA LEU A 14 32.78 -32.71 6.30
C LEU A 14 31.46 -33.00 7.01
N LEU A 15 31.32 -34.15 7.65
CA LEU A 15 30.14 -34.48 8.45
C LEU A 15 29.91 -33.49 9.61
N ALA A 16 31.00 -33.16 10.31
CA ALA A 16 30.93 -32.19 11.41
C ALA A 16 30.48 -30.79 10.93
N VAL A 17 30.99 -30.35 9.77
CA VAL A 17 30.58 -29.08 9.15
C VAL A 17 29.08 -29.10 8.75
N ILE A 18 28.63 -30.18 8.14
CA ILE A 18 27.20 -30.33 7.76
C ILE A 18 26.30 -30.31 8.99
N LEU A 19 26.67 -31.02 10.05
CA LEU A 19 25.90 -31.05 11.30
C LEU A 19 25.89 -29.68 11.98
N PHE A 20 27.01 -28.95 11.95
CA PHE A 20 27.10 -27.61 12.50
C PHE A 20 26.19 -26.62 11.73
N ILE A 21 26.27 -26.62 10.39
CA ILE A 21 25.44 -25.74 9.55
C ILE A 21 23.97 -26.10 9.72
N GLY A 22 23.62 -27.38 9.70
CA GLY A 22 22.23 -27.83 9.90
C GLY A 22 21.69 -27.46 11.28
N GLY A 23 22.46 -27.74 12.32
CA GLY A 23 22.09 -27.39 13.70
C GLY A 23 21.93 -25.87 13.90
N PHE A 24 22.85 -25.08 13.34
CA PHE A 24 22.78 -23.63 13.40
C PHE A 24 21.55 -23.08 12.63
N SER A 25 21.26 -23.65 11.47
CA SER A 25 20.07 -23.26 10.67
C SER A 25 18.78 -23.56 11.40
N VAL A 26 18.66 -24.74 12.00
CA VAL A 26 17.49 -25.11 12.82
C VAL A 26 17.37 -24.19 14.04
N TYR A 27 18.48 -23.91 14.73
CA TYR A 27 18.49 -22.98 15.88
C TYR A 27 17.98 -21.58 15.46
N ARG A 28 18.48 -21.05 14.33
CA ARG A 28 18.05 -19.75 13.81
C ARG A 28 16.57 -19.75 13.45
N LEU A 29 16.09 -20.83 12.82
CA LEU A 29 14.68 -20.98 12.43
C LEU A 29 13.76 -21.01 13.67
N VAL A 30 14.12 -21.79 14.68
CA VAL A 30 13.37 -21.89 15.92
C VAL A 30 13.34 -20.53 16.64
N LYS A 31 14.50 -19.85 16.73
CA LYS A 31 14.58 -18.54 17.32
C LYS A 31 13.75 -17.50 16.58
N TRP A 32 13.74 -17.56 15.26
CA TRP A 32 12.93 -16.66 14.42
C TRP A 32 11.44 -16.94 14.60
N ASN A 33 11.04 -18.23 14.66
CA ASN A 33 9.63 -18.62 14.85
C ASN A 33 9.11 -18.34 16.28
N GLN A 34 10.00 -18.18 17.26
CA GLN A 34 9.62 -17.77 18.63
C GLN A 34 9.23 -16.29 18.73
N GLY A 35 9.48 -15.52 17.67
CA GLY A 35 9.27 -14.07 17.66
C GLY A 35 10.18 -13.32 18.65
N THR A 36 10.13 -12.01 18.57
CA THR A 36 10.65 -11.16 19.64
C THR A 36 9.69 -11.31 20.82
N LYS A 37 10.17 -11.77 21.98
CA LYS A 37 9.34 -11.65 23.19
C LYS A 37 9.02 -10.17 23.33
N LEU A 38 7.74 -9.84 23.24
CA LEU A 38 7.30 -8.51 23.65
C LEU A 38 7.86 -8.28 25.05
N GLU A 39 8.72 -7.30 25.19
CA GLU A 39 9.13 -6.84 26.53
C GLU A 39 7.83 -6.57 27.28
N LYS A 40 7.74 -7.10 28.48
CA LYS A 40 6.62 -6.76 29.35
C LYS A 40 6.74 -5.27 29.59
N ILE A 41 5.79 -4.52 29.04
CA ILE A 41 5.67 -3.09 29.30
C ILE A 41 5.58 -2.97 30.82
N ASP A 42 6.56 -2.31 31.44
CA ASP A 42 6.51 -1.97 32.86
C ASP A 42 5.36 -0.96 33.02
N PRO A 43 4.29 -1.29 33.75
CA PRO A 43 3.19 -0.36 33.94
C PRO A 43 3.59 0.93 34.68
N ASN A 44 4.84 1.00 35.22
CA ASN A 44 5.40 2.18 35.87
C ASN A 44 6.48 2.87 34.99
N GLU A 45 6.68 2.43 33.75
CA GLU A 45 7.61 3.10 32.84
C GLU A 45 7.11 4.53 32.60
N ASP A 46 7.99 5.49 32.75
CA ASP A 46 7.68 6.90 32.45
C ASP A 46 7.47 7.06 30.95
N THR A 47 6.21 7.11 30.55
CA THR A 47 5.79 7.29 29.17
C THR A 47 5.62 8.75 28.79
N SER A 48 6.05 9.68 29.65
CA SER A 48 5.91 11.14 29.40
C SER A 48 6.75 11.63 28.21
N GLU A 49 7.72 10.82 27.77
CA GLU A 49 8.56 11.09 26.59
C GLU A 49 7.88 10.64 25.28
N PHE A 50 6.84 9.80 25.39
CA PHE A 50 6.04 9.36 24.24
C PHE A 50 4.74 10.13 24.25
N ASP A 51 4.45 10.84 23.18
CA ASP A 51 3.13 11.41 22.94
C ASP A 51 2.18 10.23 22.60
N ILE A 52 1.69 9.58 23.68
CA ILE A 52 0.72 8.50 23.55
C ILE A 52 -0.58 9.17 23.14
N GLU A 53 -0.91 9.09 21.86
CA GLU A 53 -2.24 9.44 21.38
C GLU A 53 -3.27 8.62 22.17
N THR A 54 -3.87 9.27 23.14
CA THR A 54 -4.78 8.67 24.12
C THR A 54 -6.16 8.41 23.57
N ASN A 55 -6.32 8.06 22.35
CA ASN A 55 -7.52 7.48 21.73
C ASN A 55 -7.39 7.60 20.22
N ASP A 56 -8.07 6.76 19.48
CA ASP A 56 -8.45 6.94 18.08
C ASP A 56 -9.29 8.24 17.94
N MET A 57 -8.66 9.37 18.21
CA MET A 57 -9.35 10.65 18.06
C MET A 57 -9.30 11.02 16.58
N ILE A 58 -10.47 11.14 15.98
CA ILE A 58 -10.61 11.88 14.73
C ILE A 58 -10.19 13.31 15.04
N ILE A 59 -9.00 13.70 14.54
CA ILE A 59 -8.54 15.08 14.64
C ILE A 59 -9.30 15.88 13.58
N PRO A 60 -10.18 16.81 13.95
CA PRO A 60 -10.88 17.62 12.96
C PRO A 60 -9.87 18.40 12.13
N MET A 61 -10.10 18.48 10.83
CA MET A 61 -9.28 19.31 9.95
C MET A 61 -9.38 20.79 10.37
N ASP A 62 -8.26 21.51 10.30
CA ASP A 62 -8.25 22.95 10.55
C ASP A 62 -9.22 23.65 9.60
N SER A 63 -10.01 24.60 10.14
CA SER A 63 -11.03 25.32 9.37
C SER A 63 -10.46 26.05 8.14
N SER A 64 -9.19 26.45 8.18
CA SER A 64 -8.52 27.07 7.03
C SER A 64 -8.31 26.10 5.86
N ARG A 65 -8.32 24.79 6.12
CA ARG A 65 -8.22 23.74 5.11
C ARG A 65 -9.56 23.26 4.58
N LEU A 66 -10.65 23.73 5.17
CA LEU A 66 -12.02 23.46 4.72
C LEU A 66 -12.52 24.53 3.74
N GLU A 67 -11.67 25.49 3.35
CA GLU A 67 -12.06 26.51 2.38
C GLU A 67 -12.39 25.84 1.03
N GLY A 68 -13.60 26.07 0.54
CA GLY A 68 -14.11 25.46 -0.68
C GLY A 68 -14.79 24.10 -0.50
N HIS A 69 -14.83 23.55 0.72
CA HIS A 69 -15.62 22.35 1.01
C HIS A 69 -17.11 22.71 1.16
N GLU A 70 -17.98 21.94 0.52
CA GLU A 70 -19.42 22.08 0.57
C GLU A 70 -20.04 20.92 1.36
N ASP A 71 -20.50 21.21 2.58
CA ASP A 71 -21.29 20.24 3.38
C ASP A 71 -22.73 20.22 2.83
N ASP A 72 -23.04 19.19 2.05
CA ASP A 72 -24.37 18.98 1.46
C ASP A 72 -25.24 18.01 2.29
N GLY A 73 -24.77 17.59 3.45
CA GLY A 73 -25.45 16.66 4.34
C GLY A 73 -25.39 15.21 3.90
N VAL A 74 -24.60 14.89 2.86
CA VAL A 74 -24.33 13.52 2.40
C VAL A 74 -22.85 13.22 2.63
N THR A 75 -22.54 12.20 3.41
CA THR A 75 -21.14 11.80 3.56
C THR A 75 -20.62 11.24 2.25
N THR A 76 -19.62 11.91 1.68
CA THR A 76 -18.98 11.54 0.43
C THR A 76 -17.56 11.01 0.69
N ILE A 77 -17.29 9.80 0.23
CA ILE A 77 -16.02 9.10 0.44
C ILE A 77 -15.32 8.91 -0.91
N LEU A 78 -14.07 9.35 -1.01
CA LEU A 78 -13.21 9.08 -2.15
C LEU A 78 -12.22 7.97 -1.78
N CYS A 79 -12.23 6.88 -2.55
CA CYS A 79 -11.29 5.78 -2.39
C CYS A 79 -10.21 5.89 -3.48
N LEU A 80 -8.95 5.96 -3.05
CA LEU A 80 -7.76 5.88 -3.89
C LEU A 80 -6.96 4.65 -3.50
N GLY A 81 -6.40 3.94 -4.46
CA GLY A 81 -5.62 2.75 -4.15
C GLY A 81 -5.42 1.84 -5.34
N ASN A 82 -5.16 0.59 -5.02
CA ASN A 82 -4.99 -0.46 -6.01
C ASN A 82 -5.89 -1.68 -5.74
N ASN A 83 -5.38 -2.88 -5.88
CA ASN A 83 -6.13 -4.13 -5.89
C ASN A 83 -7.16 -4.30 -4.76
N PRO A 84 -6.96 -3.87 -3.51
CA PRO A 84 -7.98 -3.99 -2.48
C PRO A 84 -9.33 -3.35 -2.82
N PHE A 85 -9.31 -2.28 -3.61
CA PHE A 85 -10.51 -1.64 -4.16
C PHE A 85 -10.77 -2.06 -5.62
N ALA A 86 -9.73 -2.09 -6.45
CA ALA A 86 -9.85 -2.22 -7.89
C ALA A 86 -10.21 -3.63 -8.38
N ASP A 87 -9.94 -4.68 -7.60
CA ASP A 87 -10.15 -6.08 -8.03
C ASP A 87 -11.62 -6.46 -8.11
N ASP A 88 -12.45 -5.88 -7.25
CA ASP A 88 -13.89 -6.12 -7.29
C ASP A 88 -14.66 -4.80 -7.19
N ARG A 89 -15.21 -4.36 -8.31
CA ARG A 89 -16.06 -3.16 -8.43
C ARG A 89 -17.55 -3.48 -8.41
N SER A 90 -17.92 -4.74 -8.14
CA SER A 90 -19.31 -5.17 -8.00
C SER A 90 -19.96 -4.67 -6.71
N GLY A 91 -21.22 -5.05 -6.49
CA GLY A 91 -21.91 -4.77 -5.23
C GLY A 91 -21.28 -5.44 -4.00
N ASP A 92 -20.44 -6.45 -4.19
CA ASP A 92 -19.71 -7.17 -3.12
C ASP A 92 -18.30 -6.61 -2.91
N GLY A 93 -17.84 -5.71 -3.77
CA GLY A 93 -16.54 -5.05 -3.66
C GLY A 93 -16.44 -4.14 -2.46
N LEU A 94 -15.19 -3.89 -2.01
CA LEU A 94 -14.90 -3.16 -0.79
C LEU A 94 -15.54 -1.76 -0.76
N ALA A 95 -15.46 -1.00 -1.84
CA ALA A 95 -16.06 0.33 -1.94
C ALA A 95 -17.59 0.28 -1.78
N SER A 96 -18.25 -0.70 -2.41
CA SER A 96 -19.69 -0.91 -2.31
C SER A 96 -20.11 -1.31 -0.88
N LEU A 97 -19.32 -2.15 -0.22
CA LEU A 97 -19.55 -2.56 1.16
C LEU A 97 -19.41 -1.38 2.13
N ILE A 98 -18.41 -0.50 1.91
CA ILE A 98 -18.27 0.75 2.68
C ILE A 98 -19.52 1.62 2.48
N ALA A 99 -19.92 1.86 1.24
CA ALA A 99 -21.12 2.65 0.93
C ALA A 99 -22.36 2.12 1.66
N ALA A 100 -22.59 0.81 1.61
CA ALA A 100 -23.75 0.18 2.25
C ALA A 100 -23.68 0.26 3.80
N LYS A 101 -22.47 0.12 4.37
CA LYS A 101 -22.28 0.14 5.84
C LYS A 101 -22.39 1.54 6.44
N THR A 102 -21.93 2.54 5.72
CA THR A 102 -21.86 3.93 6.21
C THR A 102 -23.02 4.79 5.69
N ASN A 103 -23.83 4.27 4.78
CA ASN A 103 -24.87 5.03 4.06
C ASN A 103 -24.28 6.28 3.40
N SER A 104 -23.14 6.13 2.74
CA SER A 104 -22.36 7.22 2.13
C SER A 104 -22.34 7.10 0.61
N ALA A 105 -22.12 8.21 -0.07
CA ALA A 105 -21.71 8.19 -1.48
C ALA A 105 -20.22 7.81 -1.55
N VAL A 106 -19.87 6.76 -2.30
CA VAL A 106 -18.49 6.29 -2.40
C VAL A 106 -18.05 6.31 -3.86
N TYR A 107 -16.92 6.95 -4.12
CA TYR A 107 -16.26 7.02 -5.41
C TYR A 107 -14.99 6.19 -5.39
N ASP A 108 -14.97 5.09 -6.12
CA ASP A 108 -13.80 4.23 -6.24
C ASP A 108 -12.95 4.65 -7.44
N CYS A 109 -11.90 5.40 -7.18
CA CYS A 109 -10.92 5.89 -8.16
C CYS A 109 -9.60 5.11 -8.07
N SER A 110 -9.65 3.85 -7.69
CA SER A 110 -8.49 2.96 -7.59
C SER A 110 -8.18 2.29 -8.94
N PHE A 111 -6.91 1.97 -9.16
CA PHE A 111 -6.43 1.33 -10.39
C PHE A 111 -5.76 0.00 -10.07
N PRO A 112 -6.07 -1.08 -10.83
CA PRO A 112 -5.42 -2.37 -10.61
C PRO A 112 -3.90 -2.25 -10.82
N ASP A 113 -3.14 -2.98 -10.02
CA ASP A 113 -1.67 -3.06 -10.08
C ASP A 113 -0.92 -1.72 -10.03
N SER A 114 -1.59 -0.65 -9.61
CA SER A 114 -0.96 0.65 -9.40
C SER A 114 -0.18 0.70 -8.09
N SER A 115 0.64 1.71 -7.92
CA SER A 115 1.54 1.90 -6.78
C SER A 115 1.27 3.22 -6.08
N ALA A 116 1.61 3.31 -4.78
CA ALA A 116 1.58 4.59 -4.07
C ALA A 116 2.66 5.53 -4.61
N ALA A 117 3.87 5.00 -4.87
CA ALA A 117 4.96 5.75 -5.45
C ALA A 117 5.06 5.59 -6.97
N CYS A 118 5.53 6.62 -7.67
CA CYS A 118 5.85 6.52 -9.09
C CYS A 118 7.15 5.73 -9.29
N ARG A 119 7.21 4.96 -10.38
CA ARG A 119 8.42 4.23 -10.75
C ARG A 119 9.56 5.15 -11.16
N TYR A 120 9.21 6.27 -11.78
CA TYR A 120 10.18 7.28 -12.24
C TYR A 120 9.87 8.62 -11.58
N ALA A 121 10.91 9.28 -11.05
CA ALA A 121 10.79 10.61 -10.44
C ALA A 121 10.36 11.70 -11.44
N ILE A 122 10.62 11.46 -12.73
CA ILE A 122 10.22 12.34 -13.83
C ILE A 122 9.38 11.49 -14.78
N TYR A 123 8.29 12.06 -15.30
CA TYR A 123 7.44 11.39 -16.27
C TYR A 123 8.24 10.72 -17.39
N ASN A 124 8.02 9.42 -17.56
CA ASN A 124 8.63 8.63 -18.62
C ASN A 124 7.54 8.21 -19.64
N PRO A 125 7.56 8.75 -20.88
CA PRO A 125 6.56 8.40 -21.89
C PRO A 125 6.59 6.93 -22.33
N GLU A 126 7.69 6.21 -22.04
CA GLU A 126 7.78 4.77 -22.30
C GLU A 126 7.16 3.92 -21.18
N TYR A 127 6.85 4.54 -20.03
CA TYR A 127 6.18 3.90 -18.90
C TYR A 127 4.98 4.73 -18.45
N THR A 128 3.92 4.66 -19.24
CA THR A 128 2.71 5.43 -19.03
C THR A 128 1.91 5.02 -17.79
N LYS A 129 2.14 3.81 -17.27
CA LYS A 129 1.42 3.29 -16.09
C LYS A 129 1.65 4.08 -14.81
N ASP A 130 2.68 4.91 -14.72
CA ASP A 130 2.84 5.85 -13.61
C ASP A 130 1.67 6.82 -13.47
N HIS A 131 0.90 7.07 -14.54
CA HIS A 131 -0.30 7.90 -14.46
C HIS A 131 -1.42 7.30 -13.60
N PHE A 132 -1.38 6.00 -13.31
CA PHE A 132 -2.31 5.34 -12.40
C PHE A 132 -1.82 5.30 -10.96
N ASN A 133 -0.60 5.77 -10.68
CA ASN A 133 -0.04 5.85 -9.34
C ASN A 133 -0.59 7.06 -8.59
N LEU A 134 -0.55 7.00 -7.26
CA LEU A 134 -1.22 7.96 -6.37
C LEU A 134 -0.96 9.42 -6.74
N TYR A 135 0.30 9.79 -7.02
CA TYR A 135 0.68 11.16 -7.35
C TYR A 135 -0.11 11.71 -8.55
N TYR A 136 -0.11 10.97 -9.67
CA TYR A 136 -0.76 11.44 -10.90
C TYR A 136 -2.28 11.37 -10.82
N VAL A 137 -2.83 10.39 -10.08
CA VAL A 137 -4.27 10.31 -9.82
C VAL A 137 -4.73 11.53 -9.02
N VAL A 138 -4.00 11.88 -7.96
CA VAL A 138 -4.30 13.07 -7.14
C VAL A 138 -4.17 14.35 -7.96
N GLU A 139 -3.11 14.51 -8.76
CA GLU A 139 -2.93 15.67 -9.63
C GLU A 139 -4.06 15.81 -10.67
N SER A 140 -4.49 14.69 -11.25
CA SER A 140 -5.60 14.68 -12.21
C SER A 140 -6.92 15.10 -11.56
N LEU A 141 -7.21 14.58 -10.37
CA LEU A 141 -8.40 14.97 -9.61
C LEU A 141 -8.35 16.43 -9.16
N ARG A 142 -7.19 16.90 -8.66
CA ARG A 142 -6.98 18.26 -8.18
C ARG A 142 -7.10 19.30 -9.29
N SER A 143 -6.53 19.01 -10.47
CA SER A 143 -6.57 19.91 -11.62
C SER A 143 -7.87 19.85 -12.41
N GLY A 144 -8.61 18.74 -12.28
CA GLY A 144 -9.75 18.41 -13.13
C GLY A 144 -9.36 18.02 -14.57
N ASP A 145 -8.06 17.92 -14.87
CA ASP A 145 -7.58 17.49 -16.19
C ASP A 145 -7.34 15.98 -16.20
N LEU A 146 -8.31 15.26 -16.74
CA LEU A 146 -8.27 13.81 -16.91
C LEU A 146 -7.80 13.37 -18.31
N THR A 147 -7.31 14.28 -19.16
CA THR A 147 -7.01 13.99 -20.55
C THR A 147 -5.96 12.88 -20.69
N ALA A 148 -4.83 13.02 -20.00
CA ALA A 148 -3.73 12.04 -20.09
C ALA A 148 -4.14 10.68 -19.53
N ILE A 149 -4.65 10.64 -18.31
CA ILE A 149 -5.05 9.40 -17.64
C ILE A 149 -6.17 8.66 -18.40
N ASN A 150 -7.12 9.41 -18.97
CA ASN A 150 -8.19 8.84 -19.77
C ASN A 150 -7.68 8.24 -21.09
N SER A 151 -6.73 8.89 -21.76
CA SER A 151 -6.12 8.34 -22.98
C SER A 151 -5.39 7.03 -22.70
N ILE A 152 -4.59 7.00 -21.62
CA ILE A 152 -3.81 5.82 -21.23
C ILE A 152 -4.73 4.67 -20.79
N ALA A 153 -5.78 4.97 -20.02
CA ALA A 153 -6.76 3.97 -19.60
C ALA A 153 -7.51 3.34 -20.77
N GLY A 154 -7.80 4.13 -21.81
CA GLY A 154 -8.43 3.64 -23.03
C GLY A 154 -7.56 2.69 -23.86
N ASP A 155 -6.24 2.74 -23.69
CA ASP A 155 -5.28 1.85 -24.36
C ASP A 155 -5.03 0.56 -23.54
N GLU A 156 -5.44 0.52 -22.26
CA GLU A 156 -5.28 -0.68 -21.44
C GLU A 156 -6.32 -1.75 -21.79
N PRO A 157 -5.90 -3.02 -21.89
CA PRO A 157 -6.82 -4.12 -22.23
C PRO A 157 -7.79 -4.47 -21.10
N ASP A 158 -7.47 -4.10 -19.86
CA ASP A 158 -8.30 -4.35 -18.68
C ASP A 158 -9.31 -3.19 -18.53
N PRO A 159 -10.63 -3.48 -18.64
CA PRO A 159 -11.65 -2.44 -18.57
C PRO A 159 -11.69 -1.69 -17.24
N ARG A 160 -11.17 -2.26 -16.16
CA ARG A 160 -11.17 -1.65 -14.82
C ARG A 160 -10.43 -0.31 -14.79
N TYR A 161 -9.44 -0.11 -15.68
CA TYR A 161 -8.75 1.18 -15.81
C TYR A 161 -9.69 2.27 -16.31
N GLN A 162 -10.45 1.97 -17.36
CA GLN A 162 -11.41 2.94 -17.89
C GLN A 162 -12.58 3.17 -16.95
N GLU A 163 -13.05 2.13 -16.25
CA GLU A 163 -14.09 2.25 -15.24
C GLU A 163 -13.67 3.20 -14.10
N ALA A 164 -12.41 3.12 -13.65
CA ALA A 164 -11.89 4.03 -12.63
C ALA A 164 -11.89 5.48 -13.12
N VAL A 165 -11.42 5.73 -14.34
CA VAL A 165 -11.45 7.07 -14.95
C VAL A 165 -12.87 7.58 -15.11
N ASP A 166 -13.82 6.74 -15.48
CA ASP A 166 -15.21 7.13 -15.62
C ASP A 166 -15.82 7.53 -14.27
N VAL A 167 -15.44 6.87 -13.18
CA VAL A 167 -15.78 7.33 -11.82
C VAL A 167 -15.11 8.67 -11.52
N MET A 168 -13.81 8.83 -11.80
CA MET A 168 -13.10 10.10 -11.58
C MET A 168 -13.78 11.31 -12.24
N LYS A 169 -14.37 11.12 -13.42
CA LYS A 169 -15.11 12.17 -14.14
C LYS A 169 -16.36 12.66 -13.39
N THR A 170 -16.88 11.87 -12.46
CA THR A 170 -18.10 12.17 -11.72
C THR A 170 -17.84 12.74 -10.31
N VAL A 171 -16.59 12.72 -9.85
CA VAL A 171 -16.23 13.20 -8.52
C VAL A 171 -16.30 14.72 -8.46
N ASP A 172 -17.08 15.24 -7.53
CA ASP A 172 -17.02 16.65 -7.12
C ASP A 172 -16.11 16.75 -5.89
N MET A 173 -14.88 17.21 -6.10
CA MET A 173 -13.87 17.29 -5.05
C MET A 173 -14.26 18.27 -3.92
N SER A 174 -15.15 19.24 -4.19
CA SER A 174 -15.63 20.17 -3.16
C SER A 174 -16.53 19.50 -2.12
N LYS A 175 -17.08 18.34 -2.44
CA LYS A 175 -18.02 17.57 -1.60
C LYS A 175 -17.40 16.35 -0.93
N VAL A 176 -16.11 16.09 -1.14
CA VAL A 176 -15.44 14.95 -0.54
C VAL A 176 -15.16 15.22 0.94
N ASP A 177 -15.81 14.44 1.82
CA ASP A 177 -15.63 14.52 3.28
C ASP A 177 -14.51 13.64 3.78
N ILE A 178 -14.37 12.45 3.16
CA ILE A 178 -13.44 11.43 3.62
C ILE A 178 -12.62 10.92 2.44
N LEU A 179 -11.31 10.88 2.63
CA LEU A 179 -10.37 10.24 1.70
C LEU A 179 -9.84 8.94 2.32
N ILE A 180 -10.01 7.83 1.61
CA ILE A 180 -9.40 6.54 1.97
C ILE A 180 -8.32 6.23 0.95
N ILE A 181 -7.09 6.05 1.43
CA ILE A 181 -5.95 5.63 0.61
C ILE A 181 -5.54 4.23 1.04
N MET A 182 -5.57 3.26 0.11
CA MET A 182 -5.25 1.87 0.42
C MET A 182 -4.47 1.23 -0.72
N TYR A 183 -3.19 0.95 -0.45
CA TYR A 183 -2.30 0.22 -1.35
C TYR A 183 -1.84 -1.07 -0.69
N ASP A 184 -1.70 -2.12 -1.47
CA ASP A 184 -1.11 -3.39 -1.06
C ASP A 184 0.42 -3.40 -1.25
N SER A 185 1.02 -4.57 -1.31
CA SER A 185 2.45 -4.76 -1.49
C SER A 185 2.98 -4.53 -2.92
N THR A 186 2.19 -3.93 -3.81
CA THR A 186 2.54 -3.76 -5.23
C THR A 186 3.80 -2.91 -5.40
N ASP A 187 3.98 -1.86 -4.59
CA ASP A 187 5.19 -1.04 -4.59
C ASP A 187 6.45 -1.89 -4.36
N TYR A 188 6.41 -2.76 -3.37
CA TYR A 188 7.51 -3.67 -3.05
C TYR A 188 7.75 -4.69 -4.17
N ASN A 189 6.69 -5.28 -4.71
CA ASN A 189 6.76 -6.29 -5.76
C ASN A 189 7.28 -5.72 -7.08
N ASN A 190 6.94 -4.48 -7.39
CA ASN A 190 7.39 -3.78 -8.60
C ASN A 190 8.80 -3.21 -8.47
N GLY A 191 9.46 -3.37 -7.32
CA GLY A 191 10.80 -2.87 -7.09
C GLY A 191 10.88 -1.35 -7.15
N THR A 192 9.82 -0.68 -6.71
CA THR A 192 9.81 0.79 -6.56
C THR A 192 10.92 1.17 -5.57
N PRO A 193 11.79 2.13 -5.88
CA PRO A 193 12.86 2.52 -4.98
C PRO A 193 12.30 3.01 -3.64
N SER A 194 12.71 2.37 -2.55
CA SER A 194 12.30 2.74 -1.19
C SER A 194 12.92 4.04 -0.68
N ASP A 195 13.89 4.55 -1.43
CA ASP A 195 14.70 5.72 -1.12
C ASP A 195 14.38 6.94 -2.02
N ASN A 196 13.26 6.88 -2.75
CA ASN A 196 12.73 8.04 -3.45
C ASN A 196 11.68 8.73 -2.56
N PRO A 197 12.05 9.78 -1.81
CA PRO A 197 11.18 10.41 -0.82
C PRO A 197 10.21 11.44 -1.40
N ASP A 198 10.12 11.61 -2.72
CA ASP A 198 9.33 12.65 -3.38
C ASP A 198 7.98 12.15 -3.88
#